data_397c1670dee974c12f3a5662c285be5c
#
_entry.id   397c1670dee974c12f3a5662c285be5c
#
_cell.length_a   1.000
_cell.length_b   1.000
_cell.length_c   1.000
_cell.angle_alpha   90.00
_cell.angle_beta   90.00
_cell.angle_gamma   90.00
#
_symmetry.space_group_name_H-M   'P 1'
#
loop_
_entity.id
_entity.type
_entity.pdbx_description
1 polymer ?
#
loop_
_entity_poly.entity_id
_entity_poly.type
_entity_poly.pdbx_seq_one_letter_code
_entity_poly.pdbx_strand_id
1 'polypeptide(L)'
;GMGKGFDYDSFKPNVSEFVHNYFRTNGVPVKKGLFELLEALKQEGYRLCVATSTRESTAKEELIDAGILPHFEDLVGGDNIKNGKPAPDIFLEAARRISVEPEHCIVFEDSINGIKAAYNAGMKPIMVPDMVEPTEEILPMIYRRFKSLDEAIPLIKGELK
;
A
#
# COMPACT_ATOMS: atom_id res chain seq x y z
N GLY A 1 -19.91 -6.63 20.91
CA GLY A 1 -19.82 -6.49 20.68
C GLY A 1 -19.89 -6.50 20.73
N MET A 2 -20.30 -6.76 21.19
CA MET A 2 -20.16 -6.69 21.03
C MET A 2 -20.08 -6.47 20.68
N GLY A 3 -20.19 -6.44 20.54
CA GLY A 3 -20.00 -6.07 20.03
C GLY A 3 -19.77 -5.42 20.06
N LYS A 4 -19.63 -4.86 20.48
CA LYS A 4 -19.14 -4.16 20.59
C LYS A 4 -17.96 -3.66 20.65
N GLY A 5 -17.35 -3.36 21.33
CA GLY A 5 -16.09 -2.67 21.37
C GLY A 5 -15.07 -3.19 20.42
N PHE A 6 -14.91 -4.43 20.36
CA PHE A 6 -13.95 -5.02 19.44
C PHE A 6 -14.28 -4.76 17.97
N ASP A 7 -15.49 -4.39 17.68
CA ASP A 7 -15.88 -4.08 16.32
C ASP A 7 -15.24 -2.82 15.81
N TYR A 8 -14.79 -1.96 16.69
CA TYR A 8 -14.06 -0.78 16.26
C TYR A 8 -12.83 -1.15 15.45
N ASP A 9 -12.14 -2.19 15.88
CA ASP A 9 -10.94 -2.60 15.21
C ASP A 9 -11.21 -3.07 13.80
N SER A 10 -12.38 -3.66 13.56
CA SER A 10 -12.71 -4.15 12.25
C SER A 10 -13.01 -3.03 11.26
N PHE A 11 -13.33 -1.84 11.74
CA PHE A 11 -13.58 -0.71 10.86
C PHE A 11 -12.36 0.16 10.63
N LYS A 12 -11.32 -0.03 11.42
CA LYS A 12 -10.11 0.73 11.28
C LYS A 12 -9.24 0.08 10.21
N PRO A 13 -8.87 0.83 9.16
CA PRO A 13 -7.93 0.29 8.18
C PRO A 13 -6.61 0.04 8.90
N ASN A 14 -6.19 -1.21 8.96
CA ASN A 14 -4.99 -1.55 9.68
C ASN A 14 -3.94 -2.20 8.78
N VAL A 15 -4.05 -1.97 7.48
CA VAL A 15 -3.13 -2.51 6.49
C VAL A 15 -2.77 -1.43 5.49
N SER A 16 -1.50 -1.37 5.14
CA SER A 16 -1.04 -0.55 4.04
C SER A 16 -0.23 -1.41 3.11
N GLU A 17 -0.52 -1.29 1.83
CA GLU A 17 0.19 -1.99 0.80
C GLU A 17 0.97 -0.98 -0.02
N PHE A 18 2.22 -1.26 -0.25
CA PHE A 18 3.11 -0.35 -0.94
C PHE A 18 3.52 -0.90 -2.29
N VAL A 19 3.65 0.00 -3.24
CA VAL A 19 4.19 -0.35 -4.53
C VAL A 19 5.70 -0.38 -4.43
N HIS A 20 6.29 -1.38 -5.03
CA HIS A 20 7.72 -1.58 -5.03
C HIS A 20 8.51 -0.34 -5.47
N ASN A 21 7.92 0.48 -6.35
CA ASN A 21 8.59 1.66 -6.88
C ASN A 21 9.08 2.63 -5.81
N TYR A 22 8.48 2.58 -4.62
CA TYR A 22 8.90 3.47 -3.53
C TYR A 22 10.22 3.05 -2.89
N PHE A 23 10.70 1.86 -3.19
CA PHE A 23 11.82 1.24 -2.48
C PHE A 23 13.05 1.02 -3.33
N ARG A 24 13.09 1.56 -4.52
CA ARG A 24 14.22 1.31 -5.41
C ARG A 24 15.52 1.82 -4.82
N THR A 25 16.58 1.01 -4.95
CA THR A 25 17.87 1.33 -4.37
C THR A 25 19.01 1.34 -5.37
N ASN A 26 18.83 0.87 -6.59
CA ASN A 26 19.89 0.76 -7.60
C ASN A 26 20.41 2.15 -8.02
N GLY A 27 21.06 2.85 -7.07
CA GLY A 27 21.52 4.20 -7.31
C GLY A 27 20.42 5.25 -7.31
N VAL A 28 19.17 4.84 -7.10
CA VAL A 28 18.04 5.75 -7.05
C VAL A 28 17.59 5.89 -5.59
N PRO A 29 17.46 7.11 -5.07
CA PRO A 29 17.04 7.30 -3.69
C PRO A 29 15.63 6.74 -3.46
N VAL A 30 15.35 6.27 -2.24
CA VAL A 30 13.99 5.90 -1.86
C VAL A 30 13.12 7.15 -1.87
N LYS A 31 11.82 6.97 -2.04
CA LYS A 31 10.89 8.09 -2.09
C LYS A 31 10.87 8.84 -0.77
N LYS A 32 10.74 10.17 -0.89
CA LYS A 32 10.72 11.05 0.27
C LYS A 32 9.63 10.65 1.24
N GLY A 33 9.99 10.57 2.51
CA GLY A 33 9.05 10.32 3.58
C GLY A 33 8.74 8.86 3.82
N LEU A 34 9.39 7.95 3.08
CA LEU A 34 9.11 6.52 3.23
C LEU A 34 9.39 6.02 4.63
N PHE A 35 10.57 6.30 5.17
CA PHE A 35 10.93 5.78 6.49
C PHE A 35 10.04 6.34 7.57
N GLU A 36 9.73 7.63 7.47
CA GLU A 36 8.84 8.29 8.43
C GLU A 36 7.44 7.68 8.39
N LEU A 37 6.94 7.39 7.20
CA LEU A 37 5.62 6.79 7.06
C LEU A 37 5.60 5.37 7.61
N LEU A 38 6.63 4.57 7.30
CA LEU A 38 6.71 3.20 7.80
C LEU A 38 6.73 3.18 9.33
N GLU A 39 7.45 4.10 9.93
CA GLU A 39 7.53 4.19 11.39
C GLU A 39 6.18 4.58 11.98
N ALA A 40 5.49 5.54 11.36
CA ALA A 40 4.16 5.95 11.81
C ALA A 40 3.17 4.79 11.73
N LEU A 41 3.20 4.05 10.64
CA LEU A 41 2.30 2.90 10.46
C LEU A 41 2.57 1.83 11.51
N LYS A 42 3.85 1.60 11.81
CA LYS A 42 4.22 0.63 12.84
C LYS A 42 3.70 1.06 14.20
N GLN A 43 3.88 2.34 14.54
CA GLN A 43 3.42 2.86 15.83
C GLN A 43 1.91 2.75 15.99
N GLU A 44 1.18 2.87 14.89
CA GLU A 44 -0.28 2.79 14.93
C GLU A 44 -0.80 1.36 14.78
N GLY A 45 0.10 0.39 14.69
CA GLY A 45 -0.29 -1.01 14.67
C GLY A 45 -0.76 -1.53 13.32
N TYR A 46 -0.42 -0.85 12.23
CA TYR A 46 -0.80 -1.29 10.89
C TYR A 46 0.00 -2.50 10.46
N ARG A 47 -0.66 -3.39 9.73
CA ARG A 47 -0.02 -4.54 9.12
C ARG A 47 0.34 -4.17 7.68
N LEU A 48 1.56 -4.49 7.27
CA LEU A 48 2.09 -4.02 6.00
C LEU A 48 2.43 -5.16 5.07
N CYS A 49 2.10 -4.99 3.79
CA CYS A 49 2.45 -5.94 2.76
C CYS A 49 2.89 -5.17 1.52
N VAL A 50 3.90 -5.69 0.84
CA VAL A 50 4.33 -5.10 -0.44
C VAL A 50 3.63 -5.83 -1.58
N ALA A 51 3.12 -5.07 -2.54
CA ALA A 51 2.55 -5.61 -3.76
C ALA A 51 3.26 -4.96 -4.94
N THR A 52 3.85 -5.77 -5.80
CA THR A 52 4.65 -5.25 -6.91
C THR A 52 4.47 -6.11 -8.15
N SER A 53 4.52 -5.47 -9.32
CA SER A 53 4.53 -6.19 -10.59
C SER A 53 5.86 -6.86 -10.87
N THR A 54 6.89 -6.51 -10.12
CA THR A 54 8.20 -7.11 -10.23
C THR A 54 8.17 -8.53 -9.68
N ARG A 55 9.06 -9.39 -10.18
CA ARG A 55 9.18 -10.74 -9.67
C ARG A 55 9.51 -10.73 -8.18
N GLU A 56 8.92 -11.66 -7.44
CA GLU A 56 9.07 -11.69 -5.98
C GLU A 56 10.53 -11.68 -5.52
N SER A 57 11.38 -12.53 -6.12
CA SER A 57 12.76 -12.64 -5.68
C SER A 57 13.53 -11.34 -5.88
N THR A 58 13.31 -10.67 -7.00
CA THR A 58 13.96 -9.39 -7.29
C THR A 58 13.50 -8.31 -6.33
N ALA A 59 12.20 -8.22 -6.11
CA ALA A 59 11.63 -7.23 -5.19
C ALA A 59 12.15 -7.45 -3.78
N LYS A 60 12.27 -8.70 -3.35
CA LYS A 60 12.76 -9.02 -2.02
C LYS A 60 14.19 -8.54 -1.83
N GLU A 61 15.05 -8.77 -2.84
CA GLU A 61 16.42 -8.29 -2.77
C GLU A 61 16.49 -6.78 -2.66
N GLU A 62 15.64 -6.07 -3.39
CA GLU A 62 15.62 -4.62 -3.34
C GLU A 62 15.15 -4.09 -1.98
N LEU A 63 14.21 -4.78 -1.37
CA LEU A 63 13.76 -4.40 -0.03
C LEU A 63 14.84 -4.65 1.03
N ILE A 64 15.58 -5.74 0.87
CA ILE A 64 16.71 -6.04 1.74
C ILE A 64 17.77 -4.95 1.61
N ASP A 65 18.10 -4.59 0.37
CA ASP A 65 19.11 -3.56 0.11
C ASP A 65 18.70 -2.21 0.67
N ALA A 66 17.41 -1.91 0.65
CA ALA A 66 16.91 -0.66 1.23
C ALA A 66 16.82 -0.72 2.75
N GLY A 67 16.97 -1.90 3.35
CA GLY A 67 16.90 -2.07 4.79
C GLY A 67 15.51 -2.01 5.35
N ILE A 68 14.48 -2.24 4.54
CA ILE A 68 13.10 -2.07 4.97
C ILE A 68 12.27 -3.35 4.96
N LEU A 69 12.86 -4.46 4.52
CA LEU A 69 12.11 -5.72 4.46
C LEU A 69 11.44 -6.09 5.80
N PRO A 70 12.10 -5.89 6.96
CA PRO A 70 11.47 -6.26 8.23
C PRO A 70 10.20 -5.49 8.59
N HIS A 71 9.93 -4.38 7.91
CA HIS A 71 8.70 -3.61 8.16
C HIS A 71 7.46 -4.31 7.60
N PHE A 72 7.64 -5.30 6.73
CA PHE A 72 6.51 -5.91 6.02
C PHE A 72 6.31 -7.36 6.45
N GLU A 73 5.04 -7.77 6.54
CA GLU A 73 4.70 -9.15 6.88
C GLU A 73 4.86 -10.07 5.70
N ASP A 74 4.62 -9.55 4.49
CA ASP A 74 4.70 -10.38 3.30
C ASP A 74 4.94 -9.52 2.07
N LEU A 75 5.18 -10.19 0.97
CA LEU A 75 5.46 -9.56 -0.30
C LEU A 75 4.81 -10.39 -1.41
N VAL A 76 4.05 -9.73 -2.26
CA VAL A 76 3.43 -10.36 -3.42
C VAL A 76 4.08 -9.80 -4.68
N GLY A 77 4.68 -10.67 -5.48
CA GLY A 77 5.30 -10.29 -6.74
C GLY A 77 4.40 -10.59 -7.92
N GLY A 78 4.78 -10.05 -9.07
CA GLY A 78 4.02 -10.27 -10.30
C GLY A 78 3.92 -11.72 -10.71
N ASP A 79 4.87 -12.55 -10.28
CA ASP A 79 4.86 -13.98 -10.57
C ASP A 79 3.96 -14.78 -9.62
N ASN A 80 3.37 -14.15 -8.62
CA ASN A 80 2.49 -14.81 -7.65
C ASN A 80 1.00 -14.69 -8.00
N ILE A 81 0.67 -14.01 -9.09
CA ILE A 81 -0.72 -13.75 -9.46
C ILE A 81 -0.96 -14.09 -10.91
N LYS A 82 -2.24 -14.21 -11.29
CA LYS A 82 -2.62 -14.56 -12.64
C LYS A 82 -2.74 -13.36 -13.56
N ASN A 83 -3.42 -12.32 -13.11
CA ASN A 83 -3.69 -11.14 -13.92
C ASN A 83 -3.06 -9.90 -13.31
N GLY A 84 -2.29 -9.16 -14.12
CA GLY A 84 -1.63 -7.94 -13.66
C GLY A 84 -2.57 -6.75 -13.62
N LYS A 85 -2.09 -5.66 -13.01
CA LYS A 85 -2.84 -4.42 -12.93
C LYS A 85 -3.28 -3.97 -14.31
N PRO A 86 -4.47 -3.45 -14.48
CA PRO A 86 -5.41 -2.94 -13.46
C PRO A 86 -6.33 -3.98 -12.83
N ALA A 87 -6.10 -5.27 -13.07
CA ALA A 87 -6.84 -6.31 -12.38
C ALA A 87 -6.52 -6.25 -10.88
N PRO A 88 -7.47 -6.61 -10.01
CA PRO A 88 -7.26 -6.48 -8.56
C PRO A 88 -6.47 -7.63 -7.93
N ASP A 89 -6.04 -8.60 -8.73
CA ASP A 89 -5.46 -9.84 -8.23
C ASP A 89 -4.36 -9.63 -7.20
N ILE A 90 -3.42 -8.73 -7.49
CA ILE A 90 -2.25 -8.56 -6.64
C ILE A 90 -2.62 -8.02 -5.26
N PHE A 91 -3.57 -7.08 -5.22
CA PHE A 91 -3.98 -6.50 -3.93
C PHE A 91 -4.88 -7.46 -3.15
N LEU A 92 -5.71 -8.22 -3.84
CA LEU A 92 -6.53 -9.24 -3.17
C LEU A 92 -5.64 -10.33 -2.57
N GLU A 93 -4.60 -10.73 -3.28
CA GLU A 93 -3.67 -11.72 -2.75
C GLU A 93 -2.90 -11.17 -1.55
N ALA A 94 -2.48 -9.91 -1.61
CA ALA A 94 -1.78 -9.28 -0.49
C ALA A 94 -2.66 -9.26 0.76
N ALA A 95 -3.91 -8.84 0.60
CA ALA A 95 -4.85 -8.79 1.72
C ALA A 95 -5.09 -10.18 2.30
N ARG A 96 -5.21 -11.19 1.44
CA ARG A 96 -5.40 -12.57 1.88
C ARG A 96 -4.23 -13.04 2.73
N ARG A 97 -3.01 -12.74 2.30
CA ARG A 97 -1.82 -13.22 2.99
C ARG A 97 -1.67 -12.66 4.40
N ILE A 98 -2.13 -11.44 4.61
CA ILE A 98 -2.05 -10.82 5.93
C ILE A 98 -3.40 -10.85 6.66
N SER A 99 -4.37 -11.56 6.10
CA SER A 99 -5.67 -11.84 6.75
C SER A 99 -6.45 -10.58 7.11
N VAL A 100 -6.51 -9.62 6.19
CA VAL A 100 -7.29 -8.41 6.36
C VAL A 100 -8.27 -8.27 5.21
N GLU A 101 -9.50 -7.87 5.53
CA GLU A 101 -10.51 -7.67 4.51
C GLU A 101 -10.15 -6.49 3.61
N PRO A 102 -10.40 -6.59 2.30
CA PRO A 102 -10.04 -5.50 1.38
C PRO A 102 -10.59 -4.14 1.78
N GLU A 103 -11.81 -4.07 2.31
CA GLU A 103 -12.41 -2.80 2.70
C GLU A 103 -11.68 -2.13 3.86
N HIS A 104 -10.81 -2.85 4.55
CA HIS A 104 -10.00 -2.30 5.63
C HIS A 104 -8.56 -2.04 5.21
N CYS A 105 -8.28 -2.10 3.91
CA CYS A 105 -6.95 -1.89 3.38
C CYS A 105 -6.82 -0.51 2.73
N ILE A 106 -5.68 0.12 2.92
CA ILE A 106 -5.29 1.29 2.14
C ILE A 106 -4.09 0.91 1.28
N VAL A 107 -4.00 1.51 0.11
CA VAL A 107 -2.94 1.20 -0.85
C VAL A 107 -2.24 2.50 -1.22
N PHE A 108 -0.92 2.52 -1.08
CA PHE A 108 -0.11 3.64 -1.57
C PHE A 108 0.37 3.30 -2.96
N GLU A 109 -0.01 4.12 -3.93
CA GLU A 109 0.21 3.81 -5.34
C GLU A 109 0.59 5.07 -6.11
N ASP A 110 1.44 4.93 -7.12
CA ASP A 110 1.90 6.05 -7.92
C ASP A 110 1.45 6.00 -9.38
N SER A 111 0.73 4.96 -9.79
CA SER A 111 0.36 4.77 -11.18
C SER A 111 -1.16 4.68 -11.36
N ILE A 112 -1.60 5.01 -12.58
CA ILE A 112 -3.02 4.95 -12.93
C ILE A 112 -3.54 3.52 -12.82
N ASN A 113 -2.81 2.56 -13.37
CA ASN A 113 -3.25 1.17 -13.32
C ASN A 113 -3.25 0.61 -11.90
N GLY A 114 -2.32 1.07 -11.06
CA GLY A 114 -2.31 0.67 -9.66
C GLY A 114 -3.49 1.21 -8.88
N ILE A 115 -3.87 2.45 -9.14
CA ILE A 115 -5.07 3.04 -8.52
C ILE A 115 -6.32 2.25 -8.93
N LYS A 116 -6.44 1.91 -10.22
CA LYS A 116 -7.56 1.13 -10.70
C LYS A 116 -7.60 -0.25 -10.05
N ALA A 117 -6.44 -0.88 -9.93
CA ALA A 117 -6.36 -2.21 -9.31
C ALA A 117 -6.81 -2.17 -7.85
N ALA A 118 -6.36 -1.18 -7.10
CA ALA A 118 -6.74 -1.02 -5.70
C ALA A 118 -8.23 -0.75 -5.56
N TYR A 119 -8.75 0.14 -6.38
CA TYR A 119 -10.18 0.45 -6.38
C TYR A 119 -11.01 -0.79 -6.71
N ASN A 120 -10.58 -1.53 -7.74
CA ASN A 120 -11.29 -2.75 -8.16
C ASN A 120 -11.22 -3.85 -7.09
N ALA A 121 -10.21 -3.80 -6.23
CA ALA A 121 -10.08 -4.74 -5.11
C ALA A 121 -10.98 -4.35 -3.93
N GLY A 122 -11.62 -3.20 -3.98
CA GLY A 122 -12.45 -2.73 -2.86
C GLY A 122 -11.65 -2.03 -1.78
N MET A 123 -10.45 -1.60 -2.09
CA MET A 123 -9.56 -0.93 -1.14
C MET A 123 -9.58 0.58 -1.33
N LYS A 124 -8.93 1.31 -0.42
CA LYS A 124 -8.84 2.76 -0.47
C LYS A 124 -7.51 3.19 -1.08
N PRO A 125 -7.49 3.66 -2.33
CA PRO A 125 -6.23 4.07 -2.96
C PRO A 125 -5.79 5.45 -2.47
N ILE A 126 -4.55 5.54 -2.06
CA ILE A 126 -3.90 6.81 -1.74
C ILE A 126 -2.84 7.04 -2.82
N MET A 127 -3.00 8.12 -3.58
CA MET A 127 -2.07 8.38 -4.66
C MET A 127 -0.96 9.32 -4.23
N VAL A 128 0.27 8.85 -4.45
CA VAL A 128 1.45 9.69 -4.26
C VAL A 128 2.19 9.65 -5.59
N PRO A 129 1.83 10.56 -6.52
CA PRO A 129 2.36 10.48 -7.87
C PRO A 129 3.83 10.83 -7.93
N ASP A 130 4.53 10.17 -8.83
CA ASP A 130 5.90 10.50 -9.12
C ASP A 130 5.95 11.46 -10.30
N MET A 131 5.69 10.93 -11.51
CA MET A 131 5.74 11.73 -12.73
C MET A 131 4.39 11.77 -13.44
N VAL A 132 3.41 11.01 -12.96
CA VAL A 132 2.12 10.88 -13.62
C VAL A 132 1.05 11.59 -12.81
N GLU A 133 0.32 12.52 -13.46
CA GLU A 133 -0.82 13.17 -12.83
C GLU A 133 -2.06 12.29 -13.01
N PRO A 134 -3.00 12.33 -12.06
CA PRO A 134 -4.23 11.55 -12.20
C PRO A 134 -5.08 12.06 -13.36
N THR A 135 -5.71 11.11 -14.05
CA THR A 135 -6.66 11.44 -15.11
C THR A 135 -8.05 11.66 -14.53
N GLU A 136 -8.94 12.27 -15.30
CA GLU A 136 -10.30 12.45 -14.84
C GLU A 136 -10.98 11.13 -14.51
N GLU A 137 -10.63 10.07 -15.25
CA GLU A 137 -11.20 8.76 -15.04
C GLU A 137 -10.95 8.23 -13.63
N ILE A 138 -9.75 8.42 -13.10
CA ILE A 138 -9.39 7.83 -11.80
C ILE A 138 -9.61 8.75 -10.61
N LEU A 139 -9.87 10.05 -10.84
CA LEU A 139 -10.08 10.97 -9.73
C LEU A 139 -11.13 10.48 -8.73
N PRO A 140 -12.30 9.96 -9.18
CA PRO A 140 -13.29 9.46 -8.23
C PRO A 140 -12.86 8.23 -7.46
N MET A 141 -11.84 7.53 -7.94
CA MET A 141 -11.34 6.30 -7.31
C MET A 141 -10.36 6.59 -6.19
N ILE A 142 -9.75 7.78 -6.19
CA ILE A 142 -8.69 8.13 -5.24
C ILE A 142 -9.29 8.53 -3.90
N TYR A 143 -8.85 7.87 -2.81
CA TYR A 143 -9.29 8.20 -1.47
C TYR A 143 -8.61 9.47 -0.97
N ARG A 144 -7.28 9.57 -1.15
CA ARG A 144 -6.50 10.75 -0.80
C ARG A 144 -5.34 10.87 -1.77
N ARG A 145 -4.84 12.09 -1.93
CA ARG A 145 -3.71 12.37 -2.79
C ARG A 145 -2.71 13.24 -2.05
N PHE A 146 -1.44 12.83 -2.08
CA PHE A 146 -0.36 13.55 -1.40
C PHE A 146 0.81 13.73 -2.35
N LYS A 147 1.62 14.75 -2.11
CA LYS A 147 2.83 14.98 -2.90
C LYS A 147 3.98 14.10 -2.48
N SER A 148 4.02 13.71 -1.22
CA SER A 148 5.05 12.82 -0.69
C SER A 148 4.45 11.91 0.37
N LEU A 149 5.14 10.80 0.64
CA LEU A 149 4.64 9.78 1.55
C LEU A 149 4.46 10.30 2.98
N ASP A 150 5.33 11.20 3.43
CA ASP A 150 5.23 11.72 4.80
C ASP A 150 3.98 12.57 5.02
N GLU A 151 3.41 13.12 3.95
CA GLU A 151 2.18 13.91 4.08
C GLU A 151 0.98 13.06 4.51
N ALA A 152 1.08 11.74 4.37
CA ALA A 152 0.01 10.85 4.80
C ALA A 152 0.03 10.58 6.31
N ILE A 153 1.08 10.97 7.01
CA ILE A 153 1.21 10.66 8.44
C ILE A 153 0.06 11.20 9.29
N PRO A 154 -0.38 12.46 9.13
CA PRO A 154 -1.52 12.93 9.91
C PRO A 154 -2.79 12.11 9.66
N LEU A 155 -3.01 11.66 8.44
CA LEU A 155 -4.13 10.82 8.12
C LEU A 155 -4.05 9.49 8.88
N ILE A 156 -2.89 8.88 8.87
CA ILE A 156 -2.66 7.60 9.56
C ILE A 156 -2.91 7.75 11.06
N LYS A 157 -2.47 8.85 11.65
CA LYS A 157 -2.57 9.06 13.10
C LYS A 157 -3.94 9.57 13.53
N GLY A 158 -4.72 10.11 12.61
CA GLY A 158 -6.00 10.74 12.95
C GLY A 158 -7.21 10.16 12.26
N GLU A 159 -7.40 10.52 11.00
CA GLU A 159 -8.66 10.23 10.31
C GLU A 159 -9.00 8.76 10.16
N LEU A 160 -8.00 7.90 10.05
CA LEU A 160 -8.26 6.48 9.84
C LEU A 160 -8.50 5.71 11.12
N LYS A 161 -8.46 6.38 12.25
CA LYS A 161 -8.72 5.71 13.53
C LYS A 161 -10.22 5.67 13.89
#